data_dd05d02128b88a6820bd998ccc7605f4
#
_entry.id   dd05d02128b88a6820bd998ccc7605f4
#
_cell.length_a   1.000
_cell.length_b   1.000
_cell.length_c   1.000
_cell.angle_alpha   90.00
_cell.angle_beta   90.00
_cell.angle_gamma   90.00
#
_symmetry.space_group_name_H-M   'P 1'
#
loop_
_entity.id
_entity.type
_entity.pdbx_description
1 polymer ?
#
loop_
_entity_poly.entity_id
_entity_poly.type
_entity_poly.pdbx_seq_one_letter_code
_entity_poly.pdbx_strand_id
1 'polypeptide(L)'
;MLKKLTMLFILAAGLFLLLPPLSERYSITSVFRVTEEPVAITRGTYGSVLTVNISFGDDEVMDWIQALDKPYPTLFIDTDWAERFPETIDLIINKNIPTALLGQEGEVYEYDTELFINQLERFETLFGVKPLWFRTADEVFPVILHELLREAEVNALGSSLTWSGGDIPPVTEGEIISVPHHRTNRVQLLELNRLSESREFQTIEDVIFGTTGKMKKLPK
;
A
#
# COMPACT_ATOMS: atom_id res chain seq x y z
N MET A 1 -22.59 48.76 28.52
CA MET A 1 -22.57 47.72 27.47
C MET A 1 -21.15 47.31 27.05
N LEU A 2 -20.26 48.27 26.79
CA LEU A 2 -18.89 48.02 26.30
C LEU A 2 -18.04 47.11 27.22
N LYS A 3 -18.09 47.31 28.55
CA LYS A 3 -17.35 46.52 29.53
C LYS A 3 -17.77 45.02 29.56
N LYS A 4 -19.04 44.73 29.27
CA LYS A 4 -19.51 43.32 29.18
C LYS A 4 -19.05 42.64 27.88
N LEU A 5 -18.95 43.41 26.79
CA LEU A 5 -18.47 42.92 25.48
C LEU A 5 -16.96 42.64 25.53
N THR A 6 -16.16 43.51 26.18
CA THR A 6 -14.72 43.29 26.37
C THR A 6 -14.44 42.08 27.27
N MET A 7 -15.23 41.88 28.32
CA MET A 7 -15.09 40.70 29.18
C MET A 7 -15.43 39.40 28.48
N LEU A 8 -16.46 39.42 27.61
CA LEU A 8 -16.82 38.26 26.79
C LEU A 8 -15.73 37.89 25.77
N PHE A 9 -15.11 38.92 25.17
CA PHE A 9 -14.01 38.74 24.20
C PHE A 9 -12.75 38.15 24.85
N ILE A 10 -12.40 38.65 26.07
CA ILE A 10 -11.27 38.10 26.84
C ILE A 10 -11.52 36.66 27.26
N LEU A 11 -12.77 36.32 27.63
CA LEU A 11 -13.13 34.98 28.03
C LEU A 11 -13.11 34.03 26.82
N ALA A 12 -13.57 34.45 25.65
CA ALA A 12 -13.51 33.71 24.40
C ALA A 12 -12.07 33.48 23.90
N ALA A 13 -11.22 34.54 24.00
CA ALA A 13 -9.80 34.44 23.66
C ALA A 13 -9.04 33.51 24.61
N GLY A 14 -9.35 33.53 25.91
CA GLY A 14 -8.81 32.61 26.91
C GLY A 14 -9.23 31.19 26.69
N LEU A 15 -10.50 30.96 26.30
CA LEU A 15 -10.99 29.62 25.93
C LEU A 15 -10.32 29.10 24.67
N PHE A 16 -10.05 29.96 23.69
CA PHE A 16 -9.35 29.56 22.44
C PHE A 16 -7.88 29.22 22.69
N LEU A 17 -7.22 29.86 23.67
CA LEU A 17 -5.84 29.53 24.08
C LEU A 17 -5.75 28.23 24.93
N LEU A 18 -6.85 27.80 25.55
CA LEU A 18 -6.93 26.57 26.32
C LEU A 18 -7.36 25.36 25.47
N LEU A 19 -7.83 25.60 24.24
CA LEU A 19 -8.06 24.50 23.31
C LEU A 19 -6.69 23.96 22.89
N PRO A 20 -6.42 22.65 23.05
CA PRO A 20 -5.21 22.08 22.50
C PRO A 20 -5.15 22.37 21.00
N PRO A 21 -3.96 22.66 20.44
CA PRO A 21 -3.83 22.86 19.01
C PRO A 21 -4.46 21.68 18.27
N LEU A 22 -5.41 21.96 17.39
CA LEU A 22 -6.10 20.97 16.54
C LEU A 22 -5.16 20.39 15.46
N SER A 23 -3.94 20.09 15.83
CA SER A 23 -2.96 19.54 14.90
C SER A 23 -2.09 18.49 15.56
N GLU A 24 -2.69 17.40 15.96
CA GLU A 24 -2.11 16.10 15.68
C GLU A 24 -3.26 15.26 15.12
N ARG A 25 -3.37 15.25 13.79
CA ARG A 25 -3.94 14.11 13.13
C ARG A 25 -3.03 12.95 13.55
N TYR A 26 -3.37 12.29 14.63
CA TYR A 26 -2.85 10.96 14.88
C TYR A 26 -3.26 10.15 13.67
N SER A 27 -2.31 10.03 12.74
CA SER A 27 -2.52 9.23 11.56
C SER A 27 -2.82 7.82 12.06
N ILE A 28 -3.96 7.28 11.66
CA ILE A 28 -4.33 5.88 11.93
C ILE A 28 -3.21 4.95 11.41
N THR A 29 -2.40 5.42 10.46
CA THR A 29 -1.20 4.75 9.95
C THR A 29 -0.16 4.40 11.02
N SER A 30 -0.05 5.16 12.12
CA SER A 30 0.89 4.80 13.20
C SER A 30 0.53 3.49 13.91
N VAL A 31 -0.74 3.07 13.84
CA VAL A 31 -1.23 1.81 14.41
C VAL A 31 -0.80 0.60 13.59
N PHE A 32 -0.46 0.78 12.31
CA PHE A 32 -0.09 -0.30 11.40
C PHE A 32 1.42 -0.46 11.21
N ARG A 33 2.22 0.14 12.07
CA ARG A 33 3.67 -0.09 12.05
C ARG A 33 3.97 -1.48 12.57
N VAL A 34 4.43 -2.35 11.67
CA VAL A 34 4.62 -3.79 11.96
C VAL A 34 5.86 -4.05 12.78
N THR A 35 6.90 -3.22 12.65
CA THR A 35 8.19 -3.42 13.35
C THR A 35 8.77 -2.09 13.81
N GLU A 36 9.45 -2.09 14.97
CA GLU A 36 10.25 -0.95 15.44
C GLU A 36 11.60 -0.88 14.73
N GLU A 37 12.09 -2.04 14.25
CA GLU A 37 13.31 -2.13 13.47
C GLU A 37 13.02 -2.00 11.98
N PRO A 38 13.96 -1.40 11.21
CA PRO A 38 13.80 -1.25 9.75
C PRO A 38 14.02 -2.60 9.06
N VAL A 39 12.94 -3.34 8.84
CA VAL A 39 12.96 -4.64 8.14
C VAL A 39 11.91 -4.68 7.05
N ALA A 40 12.22 -5.33 5.93
CA ALA A 40 11.24 -5.66 4.91
C ALA A 40 10.52 -6.96 5.28
N ILE A 41 9.19 -6.94 5.21
CA ILE A 41 8.38 -8.12 5.46
C ILE A 41 8.30 -8.92 4.17
N THR A 42 8.77 -10.16 4.20
CA THR A 42 8.78 -11.04 3.02
C THR A 42 7.84 -12.23 3.17
N ARG A 43 7.32 -12.47 4.37
CA ARG A 43 6.40 -13.57 4.66
C ARG A 43 5.49 -13.19 5.81
N GLY A 44 4.24 -13.60 5.75
CA GLY A 44 3.28 -13.46 6.83
C GLY A 44 3.22 -14.70 7.72
N THR A 45 2.18 -14.77 8.55
CA THR A 45 1.98 -15.84 9.52
C THR A 45 1.01 -16.90 9.01
N TYR A 46 -0.04 -16.49 8.26
CA TYR A 46 -1.12 -17.36 7.81
C TYR A 46 -1.55 -17.02 6.39
N GLY A 47 -2.11 -18.03 5.68
CA GLY A 47 -2.77 -17.85 4.40
C GLY A 47 -1.83 -17.43 3.27
N SER A 48 -2.41 -16.81 2.26
CA SER A 48 -1.71 -16.37 1.04
C SER A 48 -2.18 -14.97 0.64
N VAL A 49 -1.27 -14.11 0.20
CA VAL A 49 -1.61 -12.82 -0.41
C VAL A 49 -1.04 -12.73 -1.82
N LEU A 50 -1.84 -12.20 -2.74
CA LEU A 50 -1.44 -11.90 -4.11
C LEU A 50 -1.16 -10.41 -4.25
N THR A 51 0.03 -10.10 -4.75
CA THR A 51 0.43 -8.74 -5.08
C THR A 51 0.87 -8.66 -6.53
N VAL A 52 0.53 -7.57 -7.22
CA VAL A 52 0.88 -7.36 -8.63
C VAL A 52 1.61 -6.03 -8.76
N ASN A 53 2.82 -6.07 -9.32
CA ASN A 53 3.63 -4.87 -9.54
C ASN A 53 3.32 -4.32 -10.93
N ILE A 54 2.84 -3.08 -11.03
CA ILE A 54 2.43 -2.46 -12.28
C ILE A 54 3.30 -1.22 -12.55
N SER A 55 4.16 -1.30 -13.55
CA SER A 55 4.95 -0.18 -14.08
C SER A 55 4.87 -0.07 -15.61
N PHE A 56 4.09 -0.94 -16.25
CA PHE A 56 3.95 -1.03 -17.67
C PHE A 56 2.55 -1.51 -18.08
N GLY A 57 2.20 -1.32 -19.35
CA GLY A 57 0.90 -1.71 -19.89
C GLY A 57 -0.03 -0.52 -20.03
N ASP A 58 -1.13 -0.72 -20.71
CA ASP A 58 -2.09 0.29 -21.14
C ASP A 58 -3.49 -0.35 -21.16
N ASP A 59 -4.18 -0.42 -22.26
CA ASP A 59 -5.55 -0.98 -22.33
C ASP A 59 -5.65 -2.39 -21.73
N GLU A 60 -4.63 -3.23 -21.90
CA GLU A 60 -4.60 -4.58 -21.35
C GLU A 60 -4.68 -4.62 -19.81
N VAL A 61 -4.05 -3.64 -19.15
CA VAL A 61 -4.10 -3.51 -17.67
C VAL A 61 -5.45 -2.99 -17.24
N MET A 62 -5.98 -1.99 -17.96
CA MET A 62 -7.31 -1.45 -17.68
C MET A 62 -8.39 -2.52 -17.85
N ASP A 63 -8.38 -3.28 -18.94
CA ASP A 63 -9.32 -4.36 -19.19
C ASP A 63 -9.25 -5.44 -18.11
N TRP A 64 -8.03 -5.81 -17.69
CA TRP A 64 -7.84 -6.76 -16.61
C TRP A 64 -8.38 -6.24 -15.28
N ILE A 65 -8.07 -4.98 -14.90
CA ILE A 65 -8.59 -4.35 -13.68
C ILE A 65 -10.11 -4.27 -13.72
N GLN A 66 -10.70 -3.98 -14.88
CA GLN A 66 -12.14 -3.94 -15.06
C GLN A 66 -12.78 -5.30 -14.80
N ALA A 67 -12.13 -6.38 -15.23
CA ALA A 67 -12.59 -7.76 -15.08
C ALA A 67 -12.35 -8.37 -13.69
N LEU A 68 -11.54 -7.71 -12.82
CA LEU A 68 -11.26 -8.22 -11.47
C LEU A 68 -12.51 -8.31 -10.59
N ASP A 69 -12.66 -9.46 -9.95
CA ASP A 69 -13.63 -9.71 -8.89
C ASP A 69 -12.94 -9.87 -7.52
N LYS A 70 -13.71 -9.68 -6.45
CA LYS A 70 -13.21 -9.87 -5.07
C LYS A 70 -12.99 -11.36 -4.76
N PRO A 71 -11.95 -11.69 -3.98
CA PRO A 71 -10.99 -10.78 -3.32
C PRO A 71 -9.98 -10.20 -4.31
N TYR A 72 -9.71 -8.90 -4.18
CA TYR A 72 -8.75 -8.21 -5.06
C TYR A 72 -7.31 -8.48 -4.64
N PRO A 73 -6.37 -8.60 -5.60
CA PRO A 73 -4.94 -8.51 -5.30
C PRO A 73 -4.59 -7.09 -4.82
N THR A 74 -3.50 -6.95 -4.07
CA THR A 74 -2.92 -5.63 -3.82
C THR A 74 -2.07 -5.21 -5.00
N LEU A 75 -2.34 -4.03 -5.55
CA LEU A 75 -1.61 -3.48 -6.68
C LEU A 75 -0.49 -2.57 -6.18
N PHE A 76 0.77 -2.94 -6.43
CA PHE A 76 1.92 -2.07 -6.28
C PHE A 76 2.09 -1.26 -7.55
N ILE A 77 1.88 0.05 -7.47
CA ILE A 77 1.75 0.93 -8.64
C ILE A 77 2.90 1.92 -8.70
N ASP A 78 3.57 1.95 -9.86
CA ASP A 78 4.55 2.95 -10.21
C ASP A 78 3.87 4.28 -10.53
N THR A 79 4.39 5.38 -9.95
CA THR A 79 3.76 6.71 -10.10
C THR A 79 3.91 7.27 -11.51
N ASP A 80 5.00 6.95 -12.22
CA ASP A 80 5.18 7.40 -13.62
C ASP A 80 4.18 6.70 -14.55
N TRP A 81 3.88 5.45 -14.25
CA TRP A 81 2.81 4.73 -14.95
C TRP A 81 1.44 5.31 -14.60
N ALA A 82 1.15 5.52 -13.34
CA ALA A 82 -0.14 6.01 -12.86
C ALA A 82 -0.52 7.37 -13.47
N GLU A 83 0.42 8.30 -13.57
CA GLU A 83 0.19 9.62 -14.17
C GLU A 83 -0.15 9.56 -15.65
N ARG A 84 0.30 8.53 -16.37
CA ARG A 84 -0.01 8.32 -17.79
C ARG A 84 -1.40 7.72 -18.02
N PHE A 85 -1.97 7.05 -17.01
CA PHE A 85 -3.22 6.30 -17.12
C PHE A 85 -4.26 6.72 -16.06
N PRO A 86 -4.67 8.00 -16.02
CA PRO A 86 -5.57 8.52 -15.00
C PRO A 86 -6.93 7.81 -14.99
N GLU A 87 -7.46 7.40 -16.14
CA GLU A 87 -8.73 6.66 -16.22
C GLU A 87 -8.65 5.30 -15.52
N THR A 88 -7.49 4.63 -15.63
CA THR A 88 -7.24 3.37 -14.92
C THR A 88 -7.12 3.59 -13.42
N ILE A 89 -6.52 4.70 -12.98
CA ILE A 89 -6.43 5.06 -11.56
C ILE A 89 -7.83 5.36 -10.99
N ASP A 90 -8.65 6.10 -11.72
CA ASP A 90 -10.06 6.34 -11.33
C ASP A 90 -10.84 5.02 -11.19
N LEU A 91 -10.63 4.07 -12.08
CA LEU A 91 -11.25 2.75 -12.00
C LEU A 91 -10.80 1.97 -10.75
N ILE A 92 -9.49 1.97 -10.45
CA ILE A 92 -8.92 1.34 -9.24
C ILE A 92 -9.55 1.93 -7.98
N ILE A 93 -9.61 3.26 -7.89
CA ILE A 93 -10.20 3.97 -6.76
C ILE A 93 -11.69 3.64 -6.61
N ASN A 94 -12.46 3.70 -7.71
CA ASN A 94 -13.89 3.44 -7.71
C ASN A 94 -14.24 1.98 -7.31
N LYS A 95 -13.39 1.00 -7.68
CA LYS A 95 -13.54 -0.39 -7.28
C LYS A 95 -13.06 -0.66 -5.85
N ASN A 96 -12.38 0.29 -5.20
CA ASN A 96 -11.69 0.15 -3.92
C ASN A 96 -10.69 -1.02 -3.93
N ILE A 97 -9.88 -1.12 -4.99
CA ILE A 97 -8.80 -2.12 -5.06
C ILE A 97 -7.66 -1.66 -4.14
N PRO A 98 -7.11 -2.54 -3.28
CA PRO A 98 -5.98 -2.19 -2.44
C PRO A 98 -4.77 -1.78 -3.26
N THR A 99 -4.18 -0.62 -2.93
CA THR A 99 -3.02 -0.08 -3.63
C THR A 99 -1.85 0.16 -2.70
N ALA A 100 -0.64 0.05 -3.25
CA ALA A 100 0.63 0.27 -2.58
C ALA A 100 1.60 0.95 -3.57
N LEU A 101 2.65 1.58 -3.05
CA LEU A 101 3.63 2.27 -3.87
C LEU A 101 4.71 1.29 -4.38
N LEU A 102 4.87 1.22 -5.69
CA LEU A 102 6.00 0.56 -6.35
C LEU A 102 7.09 1.59 -6.64
N GLY A 103 8.25 1.35 -6.05
CA GLY A 103 9.45 2.13 -6.33
C GLY A 103 10.27 1.57 -7.50
N GLN A 104 11.41 2.20 -7.74
CA GLN A 104 12.43 1.73 -8.67
C GLN A 104 13.31 0.64 -8.04
N GLU A 105 14.41 0.26 -8.69
CA GLU A 105 15.41 -0.64 -8.12
C GLU A 105 16.04 -0.03 -6.86
N GLY A 106 16.33 -0.87 -5.86
CA GLY A 106 16.80 -0.43 -4.55
C GLY A 106 18.06 0.43 -4.60
N GLU A 107 19.01 0.09 -5.49
CA GLU A 107 20.27 0.81 -5.65
C GLU A 107 20.06 2.31 -5.95
N VAL A 108 18.99 2.68 -6.66
CA VAL A 108 18.72 4.09 -7.02
C VAL A 108 18.57 4.97 -5.77
N TYR A 109 17.96 4.44 -4.71
CA TYR A 109 17.72 5.18 -3.46
C TYR A 109 18.98 5.41 -2.62
N GLU A 110 20.07 4.72 -2.89
CA GLU A 110 21.35 5.00 -2.26
C GLU A 110 21.96 6.33 -2.73
N TYR A 111 21.63 6.72 -3.97
CA TYR A 111 22.17 7.92 -4.61
C TYR A 111 21.16 9.07 -4.68
N ASP A 112 19.85 8.76 -4.67
CA ASP A 112 18.77 9.73 -4.78
C ASP A 112 17.68 9.46 -3.72
N THR A 113 17.89 10.02 -2.54
CA THR A 113 16.94 9.91 -1.43
C THR A 113 15.68 10.75 -1.64
N GLU A 114 15.74 11.80 -2.45
CA GLU A 114 14.60 12.67 -2.76
C GLU A 114 13.58 11.93 -3.64
N LEU A 115 14.03 10.95 -4.42
CA LEU A 115 13.18 10.14 -5.27
C LEU A 115 12.03 9.49 -4.49
N PHE A 116 12.32 8.90 -3.33
CA PHE A 116 11.29 8.26 -2.51
C PHE A 116 10.23 9.27 -2.03
N ILE A 117 10.66 10.43 -1.58
CA ILE A 117 9.76 11.49 -1.10
C ILE A 117 8.86 11.98 -2.25
N ASN A 118 9.46 12.25 -3.41
CA ASN A 118 8.72 12.65 -4.60
C ASN A 118 7.68 11.60 -5.04
N GLN A 119 8.06 10.32 -5.03
CA GLN A 119 7.13 9.22 -5.36
C GLN A 119 5.98 9.12 -4.35
N LEU A 120 6.28 9.31 -3.06
CA LEU A 120 5.28 9.30 -2.00
C LEU A 120 4.25 10.42 -2.17
N GLU A 121 4.70 11.66 -2.39
CA GLU A 121 3.84 12.83 -2.61
C GLU A 121 2.96 12.67 -3.88
N ARG A 122 3.54 12.14 -4.95
CA ARG A 122 2.81 11.85 -6.19
C ARG A 122 1.74 10.78 -5.97
N PHE A 123 2.09 9.71 -5.25
CA PHE A 123 1.12 8.67 -4.91
C PHE A 123 -0.05 9.23 -4.09
N GLU A 124 0.23 10.04 -3.06
CA GLU A 124 -0.80 10.71 -2.26
C GLU A 124 -1.69 11.62 -3.12
N THR A 125 -1.09 12.31 -4.10
CA THR A 125 -1.83 13.17 -5.03
C THR A 125 -2.77 12.37 -5.93
N LEU A 126 -2.30 11.22 -6.45
CA LEU A 126 -3.03 10.38 -7.38
C LEU A 126 -4.17 9.60 -6.71
N PHE A 127 -3.93 9.05 -5.53
CA PHE A 127 -4.87 8.16 -4.84
C PHE A 127 -5.64 8.84 -3.69
N GLY A 128 -5.27 10.06 -3.30
CA GLY A 128 -5.88 10.78 -2.18
C GLY A 128 -5.58 10.20 -0.81
N VAL A 129 -4.71 9.20 -0.74
CA VAL A 129 -4.31 8.50 0.49
C VAL A 129 -2.83 8.18 0.46
N LYS A 130 -2.20 8.17 1.63
CA LYS A 130 -0.83 7.72 1.80
C LYS A 130 -0.75 6.20 1.66
N PRO A 131 0.24 5.63 0.94
CA PRO A 131 0.40 4.19 0.86
C PRO A 131 0.84 3.62 2.21
N LEU A 132 0.26 2.49 2.62
CA LEU A 132 0.70 1.74 3.80
C LEU A 132 1.93 0.88 3.50
N TRP A 133 2.08 0.46 2.24
CA TRP A 133 3.09 -0.47 1.78
C TRP A 133 3.91 0.12 0.63
N PHE A 134 5.18 -0.20 0.66
CA PHE A 134 6.15 0.15 -0.38
C PHE A 134 6.95 -1.09 -0.78
N ARG A 135 7.29 -1.21 -2.06
CA ARG A 135 8.16 -2.23 -2.61
C ARG A 135 9.06 -1.61 -3.67
N THR A 136 10.35 -1.96 -3.68
CA THR A 136 11.24 -1.70 -4.80
C THR A 136 11.02 -2.71 -5.92
N ALA A 137 11.31 -2.35 -7.16
CA ALA A 137 11.08 -3.23 -8.31
C ALA A 137 11.87 -4.55 -8.24
N ASP A 138 13.03 -4.53 -7.59
CA ASP A 138 13.93 -5.67 -7.37
C ASP A 138 13.85 -6.28 -5.96
N GLU A 139 12.97 -5.75 -5.12
CA GLU A 139 12.82 -6.14 -3.69
C GLU A 139 14.11 -5.99 -2.85
N VAL A 140 15.06 -5.15 -3.30
CA VAL A 140 16.25 -4.77 -2.55
C VAL A 140 15.97 -3.49 -1.76
N PHE A 141 16.19 -3.50 -0.46
CA PHE A 141 15.92 -2.38 0.43
C PHE A 141 17.21 -1.90 1.09
N PRO A 142 17.90 -0.89 0.54
CA PRO A 142 19.07 -0.30 1.16
C PRO A 142 18.78 0.29 2.54
N VAL A 143 19.82 0.38 3.39
CA VAL A 143 19.68 0.90 4.77
C VAL A 143 19.06 2.30 4.78
N ILE A 144 19.50 3.17 3.86
CA ILE A 144 18.97 4.55 3.78
C ILE A 144 17.46 4.55 3.46
N LEU A 145 17.00 3.65 2.60
CA LEU A 145 15.59 3.52 2.26
C LEU A 145 14.76 3.04 3.45
N HIS A 146 15.28 2.16 4.29
CA HIS A 146 14.64 1.76 5.53
C HIS A 146 14.40 2.93 6.48
N GLU A 147 15.38 3.85 6.58
CA GLU A 147 15.24 5.05 7.41
C GLU A 147 14.15 5.99 6.85
N LEU A 148 14.15 6.22 5.54
CA LEU A 148 13.13 7.03 4.87
C LEU A 148 11.72 6.45 5.03
N LEU A 149 11.57 5.14 4.84
CA LEU A 149 10.30 4.44 5.03
C LEU A 149 9.80 4.56 6.48
N ARG A 150 10.72 4.43 7.44
CA ARG A 150 10.43 4.58 8.86
C ARG A 150 9.94 6.00 9.19
N GLU A 151 10.62 7.02 8.69
CA GLU A 151 10.24 8.42 8.90
C GLU A 151 8.90 8.75 8.24
N ALA A 152 8.67 8.17 7.07
CA ALA A 152 7.43 8.31 6.35
C ALA A 152 6.30 7.42 6.89
N GLU A 153 6.51 6.58 7.90
CA GLU A 153 5.51 5.61 8.43
C GLU A 153 4.92 4.71 7.32
N VAL A 154 5.76 4.27 6.39
CA VAL A 154 5.42 3.33 5.32
C VAL A 154 6.16 2.01 5.57
N ASN A 155 5.50 0.88 5.35
CA ASN A 155 6.08 -0.43 5.59
C ASN A 155 6.74 -0.98 4.32
N ALA A 156 7.94 -1.54 4.44
CA ALA A 156 8.59 -2.26 3.35
C ALA A 156 7.98 -3.66 3.20
N LEU A 157 7.53 -4.01 1.99
CA LEU A 157 7.00 -5.33 1.68
C LEU A 157 7.75 -5.97 0.51
N GLY A 158 8.50 -7.02 0.80
CA GLY A 158 9.04 -7.93 -0.21
C GLY A 158 8.06 -9.08 -0.49
N SER A 159 8.56 -10.14 -1.09
CA SER A 159 7.80 -11.36 -1.33
C SER A 159 8.52 -12.61 -0.84
N SER A 160 7.77 -13.67 -0.57
CA SER A 160 8.33 -15.01 -0.34
C SER A 160 8.46 -15.79 -1.64
N LEU A 161 7.77 -15.34 -2.68
CA LEU A 161 7.73 -15.96 -3.99
C LEU A 161 7.45 -14.93 -5.08
N THR A 162 8.29 -14.87 -6.10
CA THR A 162 8.00 -14.15 -7.34
C THR A 162 7.50 -15.14 -8.39
N TRP A 163 6.29 -14.90 -8.90
CA TRP A 163 5.71 -15.73 -9.95
C TRP A 163 5.68 -14.99 -11.29
N SER A 164 6.42 -15.50 -12.26
CA SER A 164 6.55 -14.91 -13.59
C SER A 164 5.80 -15.68 -14.68
N GLY A 165 4.73 -16.40 -14.32
CA GLY A 165 3.95 -17.22 -15.25
C GLY A 165 4.31 -18.71 -15.18
N GLY A 166 3.60 -19.53 -15.96
CA GLY A 166 3.84 -20.98 -16.05
C GLY A 166 3.09 -21.79 -14.99
N ASP A 167 3.76 -22.77 -14.39
CA ASP A 167 3.15 -23.67 -13.42
C ASP A 167 2.73 -22.95 -12.14
N ILE A 168 1.56 -23.31 -11.62
CA ILE A 168 1.07 -22.76 -10.36
C ILE A 168 1.91 -23.34 -9.21
N PRO A 169 2.55 -22.50 -8.39
CA PRO A 169 3.38 -22.97 -7.29
C PRO A 169 2.52 -23.61 -6.19
N PRO A 170 3.07 -24.57 -5.42
CA PRO A 170 2.37 -25.15 -4.28
C PRO A 170 2.08 -24.08 -3.21
N VAL A 171 0.95 -24.23 -2.51
CA VAL A 171 0.56 -23.33 -1.42
C VAL A 171 1.52 -23.46 -0.25
N THR A 172 1.98 -22.32 0.26
CA THR A 172 2.83 -22.24 1.47
C THR A 172 2.20 -21.27 2.47
N GLU A 173 2.17 -21.65 3.73
CA GLU A 173 1.58 -20.80 4.78
C GLU A 173 2.29 -19.46 4.91
N GLY A 174 1.51 -18.39 4.98
CA GLY A 174 2.02 -17.02 5.11
C GLY A 174 2.71 -16.49 3.84
N GLU A 175 2.46 -17.10 2.67
CA GLU A 175 3.12 -16.67 1.43
C GLU A 175 2.66 -15.29 0.97
N ILE A 176 3.63 -14.50 0.51
CA ILE A 176 3.42 -13.24 -0.18
C ILE A 176 3.90 -13.48 -1.61
N ILE A 177 2.97 -13.53 -2.56
CA ILE A 177 3.28 -13.76 -3.97
C ILE A 177 3.39 -12.40 -4.67
N SER A 178 4.53 -12.15 -5.30
CA SER A 178 4.78 -11.00 -6.15
C SER A 178 4.66 -11.40 -7.63
N VAL A 179 3.84 -10.70 -8.39
CA VAL A 179 3.71 -10.89 -9.82
C VAL A 179 4.22 -9.66 -10.54
N PRO A 180 5.32 -9.76 -11.30
CA PRO A 180 5.85 -8.62 -12.02
C PRO A 180 5.01 -8.30 -13.26
N HIS A 181 4.71 -7.03 -13.47
CA HIS A 181 4.17 -6.52 -14.73
C HIS A 181 4.95 -5.26 -15.14
N HIS A 182 6.17 -5.50 -15.60
CA HIS A 182 7.13 -4.50 -16.04
C HIS A 182 7.41 -4.66 -17.54
N ARG A 183 8.02 -3.67 -18.16
CA ARG A 183 8.36 -3.74 -19.60
C ARG A 183 9.21 -4.96 -19.96
N THR A 184 10.18 -5.29 -19.12
CA THR A 184 11.18 -6.36 -19.36
C THR A 184 10.77 -7.71 -18.80
N ASN A 185 9.90 -7.72 -17.79
CA ASN A 185 9.43 -8.94 -17.13
C ASN A 185 7.95 -8.76 -16.79
N ARG A 186 7.09 -9.43 -17.52
CA ARG A 186 5.64 -9.34 -17.32
C ARG A 186 4.97 -10.69 -17.48
N VAL A 187 4.00 -10.92 -16.63
CA VAL A 187 3.09 -12.06 -16.73
C VAL A 187 1.93 -11.68 -17.65
N GLN A 188 1.47 -12.62 -18.45
CA GLN A 188 0.22 -12.43 -19.18
C GLN A 188 -0.95 -12.34 -18.19
N LEU A 189 -1.74 -11.30 -18.26
CA LEU A 189 -2.82 -11.05 -17.30
C LEU A 189 -3.87 -12.17 -17.27
N LEU A 190 -4.05 -12.88 -18.41
CA LEU A 190 -4.90 -14.09 -18.46
C LEU A 190 -4.34 -15.27 -17.63
N GLU A 191 -3.02 -15.42 -17.54
CA GLU A 191 -2.41 -16.44 -16.69
C GLU A 191 -2.56 -16.09 -15.21
N LEU A 192 -2.57 -14.79 -14.88
CA LEU A 192 -2.78 -14.31 -13.52
C LEU A 192 -4.16 -14.74 -12.97
N ASN A 193 -5.19 -14.82 -13.80
CA ASN A 193 -6.49 -15.34 -13.39
C ASN A 193 -6.39 -16.80 -12.90
N ARG A 194 -5.58 -17.63 -13.56
CA ARG A 194 -5.33 -19.03 -13.13
C ARG A 194 -4.66 -19.09 -11.75
N LEU A 195 -3.72 -18.18 -11.47
CA LEU A 195 -3.11 -18.07 -10.14
C LEU A 195 -4.16 -17.63 -9.11
N SER A 196 -4.96 -16.61 -9.43
CA SER A 196 -6.01 -16.09 -8.53
C SER A 196 -7.05 -17.13 -8.15
N GLU A 197 -7.39 -18.04 -9.09
CA GLU A 197 -8.34 -19.14 -8.86
C GLU A 197 -7.72 -20.36 -8.15
N SER A 198 -6.39 -20.43 -8.03
CA SER A 198 -5.69 -21.59 -7.51
C SER A 198 -5.80 -21.77 -5.99
N ARG A 199 -6.09 -20.68 -5.26
CA ARG A 199 -6.17 -20.64 -3.79
C ARG A 199 -6.96 -19.45 -3.32
N GLU A 200 -7.38 -19.47 -2.05
CA GLU A 200 -8.03 -18.34 -1.41
C GLU A 200 -6.98 -17.30 -0.97
N PHE A 201 -7.04 -16.11 -1.58
CA PHE A 201 -6.18 -15.00 -1.23
C PHE A 201 -6.84 -14.09 -0.19
N GLN A 202 -6.02 -13.52 0.68
CA GLN A 202 -6.39 -12.63 1.77
C GLN A 202 -5.71 -11.27 1.58
N THR A 203 -6.03 -10.31 2.44
CA THR A 203 -5.31 -9.01 2.47
C THR A 203 -3.90 -9.18 3.05
N ILE A 204 -3.02 -8.22 2.78
CA ILE A 204 -1.67 -8.21 3.36
C ILE A 204 -1.76 -8.22 4.89
N GLU A 205 -2.66 -7.42 5.44
CA GLU A 205 -2.89 -7.27 6.87
C GLU A 205 -3.36 -8.59 7.51
N ASP A 206 -4.26 -9.31 6.86
CA ASP A 206 -4.74 -10.61 7.36
C ASP A 206 -3.62 -11.64 7.39
N VAL A 207 -2.79 -11.69 6.33
CA VAL A 207 -1.68 -12.65 6.23
C VAL A 207 -0.56 -12.33 7.23
N ILE A 208 -0.29 -11.06 7.48
CA ILE A 208 0.77 -10.64 8.41
C ILE A 208 0.32 -10.75 9.87
N PHE A 209 -0.88 -10.24 10.19
CA PHE A 209 -1.36 -10.14 11.58
C PHE A 209 -2.22 -11.32 12.03
N GLY A 210 -2.63 -12.19 11.12
CA GLY A 210 -3.50 -13.32 11.44
C GLY A 210 -4.90 -12.91 11.89
N THR A 211 -5.42 -11.78 11.37
CA THR A 211 -6.70 -11.19 11.78
C THR A 211 -7.94 -11.94 11.29
N THR A 212 -7.80 -13.08 10.65
CA THR A 212 -8.91 -13.98 10.35
C THR A 212 -9.57 -14.50 11.63
N GLY A 213 -10.14 -13.56 12.40
CA GLY A 213 -10.93 -13.87 13.59
C GLY A 213 -12.17 -14.66 13.18
N LYS A 214 -12.25 -15.93 13.56
CA LYS A 214 -13.50 -16.67 13.56
C LYS A 214 -14.47 -15.90 14.46
N MET A 215 -15.33 -15.05 13.88
CA MET A 215 -16.38 -14.37 14.60
C MET A 215 -17.37 -15.44 15.10
N LYS A 216 -17.29 -15.77 16.38
CA LYS A 216 -18.32 -16.57 17.06
C LYS A 216 -19.52 -15.66 17.27
N LYS A 217 -20.64 -15.94 16.60
CA LYS A 217 -21.91 -15.25 16.90
C LYS A 217 -22.19 -15.39 18.39
N LEU A 218 -22.32 -14.26 19.09
CA LEU A 218 -22.80 -14.27 20.46
C LEU A 218 -24.24 -14.79 20.44
N PRO A 219 -24.65 -15.70 21.38
CA PRO A 219 -26.03 -16.10 21.51
C PRO A 219 -26.89 -14.88 21.87
N LYS A 220 -28.06 -14.78 21.21
CA LYS A 220 -29.06 -13.75 21.50
C LYS A 220 -29.63 -13.94 22.89
#